data_4576d341147bd133080ca11cd2ad16e0
#
_entry.id   4576d341147bd133080ca11cd2ad16e0
#
_cell.length_a   1.000
_cell.length_b   1.000
_cell.length_c   1.000
_cell.angle_alpha   90.00
_cell.angle_beta   90.00
_cell.angle_gamma   90.00
#
_symmetry.space_group_name_H-M   'P 1'
#
loop_
_entity.id
_entity.type
_entity.pdbx_description
1 polymer ?
#
loop_
_entity_poly.entity_id
_entity_poly.type
_entity_poly.pdbx_seq_one_letter_code
_entity_poly.pdbx_strand_id
1 'polypeptide(L)'
;MALFDFLKKKQRQDPEVVRRKFLNEHGRITDGRIIDTVFNGKGDEIALYTYTLNGVDFESSELLTPEMRRDPLKYAPGAKIGVRYDAKNQGNSMLD
;
A
#
# COMPACT_ATOMS: atom_id res chain seq x y z
N MET A 1 -36.07 2.63 -0.04
CA MET A 1 -36.14 3.71 -1.01
C MET A 1 -34.89 3.72 -1.85
N ALA A 2 -35.06 3.53 -3.15
CA ALA A 2 -33.91 3.37 -4.08
C ALA A 2 -33.01 4.60 -4.12
N LEU A 3 -33.60 5.79 -4.07
CA LEU A 3 -32.81 7.05 -4.10
C LEU A 3 -31.90 7.16 -2.88
N PHE A 4 -32.41 6.80 -1.72
CA PHE A 4 -31.65 6.85 -0.48
C PHE A 4 -30.51 5.83 -0.48
N ASP A 5 -30.79 4.61 -0.95
CA ASP A 5 -29.79 3.57 -1.08
C ASP A 5 -28.69 3.96 -2.07
N PHE A 6 -29.08 4.62 -3.15
CA PHE A 6 -28.13 5.11 -4.14
C PHE A 6 -27.16 6.14 -3.54
N LEU A 7 -27.67 7.09 -2.78
CA LEU A 7 -26.82 8.07 -2.10
C LEU A 7 -25.90 7.43 -1.09
N LYS A 8 -26.40 6.44 -0.36
CA LYS A 8 -25.62 5.69 0.60
C LYS A 8 -24.49 4.92 -0.06
N LYS A 9 -24.75 4.27 -1.19
CA LYS A 9 -23.72 3.59 -1.97
C LYS A 9 -22.68 4.55 -2.51
N LYS A 10 -23.10 5.71 -2.99
CA LYS A 10 -22.23 6.71 -3.59
C LYS A 10 -21.29 7.32 -2.54
N GLN A 11 -21.72 7.38 -1.29
CA GLN A 11 -20.91 7.89 -0.19
C GLN A 11 -19.95 6.86 0.39
N ARG A 12 -20.16 5.59 0.06
CA ARG A 12 -19.25 4.53 0.46
C ARG A 12 -17.99 4.61 -0.36
N GLN A 13 -16.88 4.86 0.31
CA GLN A 13 -15.58 4.79 -0.30
C GLN A 13 -14.93 3.47 0.07
N ASP A 14 -14.16 2.93 -0.87
CA ASP A 14 -13.31 1.78 -0.60
C ASP A 14 -12.35 2.15 0.52
N PRO A 15 -12.30 1.38 1.63
CA PRO A 15 -11.38 1.65 2.73
C PRO A 15 -9.93 1.75 2.29
N GLU A 16 -9.54 1.01 1.26
CA GLU A 16 -8.19 1.05 0.72
C GLU A 16 -7.90 2.40 0.04
N VAL A 17 -8.86 2.95 -0.69
CA VAL A 17 -8.73 4.26 -1.33
C VAL A 17 -8.58 5.35 -0.26
N VAL A 18 -9.40 5.30 0.77
CA VAL A 18 -9.36 6.25 1.89
C VAL A 18 -8.01 6.17 2.61
N ARG A 19 -7.53 4.97 2.90
CA ARG A 19 -6.26 4.74 3.56
C ARG A 19 -5.09 5.29 2.75
N ARG A 20 -5.07 5.04 1.45
CA ARG A 20 -4.00 5.51 0.57
C ARG A 20 -4.00 7.01 0.43
N LYS A 21 -5.17 7.62 0.36
CA LYS A 21 -5.30 9.07 0.31
C LYS A 21 -4.76 9.71 1.59
N PHE A 22 -5.12 9.16 2.74
CA PHE A 22 -4.62 9.63 4.03
C PHE A 22 -3.09 9.56 4.09
N LEU A 23 -2.51 8.43 3.69
CA LEU A 23 -1.06 8.26 3.71
C LEU A 23 -0.35 9.18 2.72
N ASN A 24 -0.95 9.45 1.56
CA ASN A 24 -0.39 10.40 0.61
C ASN A 24 -0.36 11.82 1.14
N GLU A 25 -1.39 12.21 1.88
CA GLU A 25 -1.53 13.58 2.38
C GLU A 25 -0.82 13.80 3.71
N HIS A 26 -0.81 12.81 4.59
CA HIS A 26 -0.35 12.95 5.97
C HIS A 26 0.71 11.93 6.38
N GLY A 27 1.02 10.97 5.53
CA GLY A 27 2.02 9.96 5.84
C GLY A 27 3.42 10.51 5.84
N ARG A 28 4.29 9.88 6.64
CA ARG A 28 5.73 10.13 6.62
C ARG A 28 6.38 9.12 5.69
N ILE A 29 7.56 9.45 5.17
CA ILE A 29 8.29 8.58 4.27
C ILE A 29 9.52 8.04 5.00
N THR A 30 9.74 6.74 4.84
CA THR A 30 10.95 6.07 5.31
C THR A 30 11.48 5.16 4.21
N ASP A 31 12.71 4.69 4.38
CA ASP A 31 13.27 3.70 3.46
C ASP A 31 12.77 2.31 3.81
N GLY A 32 12.42 1.56 2.79
CA GLY A 32 12.03 0.17 2.92
C GLY A 32 12.74 -0.68 1.87
N ARG A 33 12.36 -1.95 1.85
CA ARG A 33 12.93 -2.92 0.92
C ARG A 33 11.87 -3.92 0.51
N ILE A 34 11.85 -4.24 -0.77
CA ILE A 34 11.02 -5.33 -1.28
C ILE A 34 11.63 -6.66 -0.83
N ILE A 35 10.83 -7.50 -0.19
CA ILE A 35 11.25 -8.84 0.21
C ILE A 35 11.08 -9.79 -0.95
N ASP A 36 9.88 -9.78 -1.55
CA ASP A 36 9.51 -10.70 -2.61
C ASP A 36 8.26 -10.19 -3.32
N THR A 37 7.94 -10.78 -4.46
CA THR A 37 6.65 -10.59 -5.12
C THR A 37 6.02 -11.96 -5.34
N VAL A 38 4.71 -12.03 -5.14
CA VAL A 38 3.95 -13.27 -5.32
C VAL A 38 2.71 -12.99 -6.14
N PHE A 39 2.23 -14.00 -6.85
CA PHE A 39 0.97 -13.91 -7.57
C PHE A 39 -0.12 -14.63 -6.78
N ASN A 40 -1.29 -13.99 -6.68
CA ASN A 40 -2.45 -14.64 -6.10
C ASN A 40 -3.19 -15.47 -7.15
N GLY A 41 -4.27 -16.15 -6.74
CA GLY A 41 -5.06 -17.00 -7.65
C GLY A 41 -5.80 -16.24 -8.74
N LYS A 42 -5.83 -14.90 -8.68
CA LYS A 42 -6.48 -14.04 -9.67
C LYS A 42 -5.47 -13.46 -10.68
N GLY A 43 -4.20 -13.80 -10.57
CA GLY A 43 -3.16 -13.25 -11.42
C GLY A 43 -2.66 -11.87 -11.01
N ASP A 44 -3.08 -11.37 -9.86
CA ASP A 44 -2.55 -10.12 -9.31
C ASP A 44 -1.18 -10.35 -8.71
N GLU A 45 -0.30 -9.38 -8.87
CA GLU A 45 1.02 -9.42 -8.27
C GLU A 45 1.03 -8.61 -6.98
N ILE A 46 1.53 -9.21 -5.91
CA ILE A 46 1.58 -8.61 -4.58
C ILE A 46 3.03 -8.48 -4.17
N ALA A 47 3.45 -7.27 -3.81
CA ALA A 47 4.77 -7.02 -3.28
C ALA A 47 4.74 -7.14 -1.77
N LEU A 48 5.67 -7.94 -1.24
CA LEU A 48 5.92 -8.05 0.19
C LEU A 48 7.11 -7.14 0.50
N TYR A 49 6.98 -6.29 1.50
CA TYR A 49 8.03 -5.33 1.82
C TYR A 49 8.20 -5.18 3.33
N THR A 50 9.36 -4.66 3.68
CA THR A 50 9.73 -4.40 5.08
C THR A 50 10.27 -3.00 5.24
N TYR A 51 10.10 -2.45 6.42
CA TYR A 51 10.70 -1.17 6.83
C TYR A 51 10.91 -1.18 8.34
N THR A 52 11.83 -0.36 8.80
CA THR A 52 12.20 -0.32 10.22
C THR A 52 12.00 1.09 10.76
N LEU A 53 11.32 1.21 11.89
CA LEU A 53 11.10 2.48 12.57
C LEU A 53 11.51 2.33 14.04
N ASN A 54 12.45 3.14 14.48
CA ASN A 54 12.91 3.15 15.88
C ASN A 54 13.31 1.76 16.38
N GLY A 55 13.99 0.99 15.52
CA GLY A 55 14.46 -0.35 15.86
C GLY A 55 13.41 -1.44 15.77
N VAL A 56 12.18 -1.11 15.35
CA VAL A 56 11.11 -2.10 15.17
C VAL A 56 10.93 -2.37 13.67
N ASP A 57 10.97 -3.64 13.30
CA ASP A 57 10.76 -4.08 11.93
C ASP A 57 9.28 -4.30 11.66
N PHE A 58 8.82 -3.77 10.54
CA PHE A 58 7.46 -3.97 10.05
C PHE A 58 7.50 -4.69 8.72
N GLU A 59 6.54 -5.56 8.50
CA GLU A 59 6.32 -6.20 7.22
C GLU A 59 4.89 -5.92 6.76
N SER A 60 4.73 -5.71 5.46
CA SER A 60 3.43 -5.45 4.88
C SER A 60 3.40 -5.93 3.43
N SER A 61 2.26 -5.79 2.81
CA SER A 61 2.09 -6.19 1.42
C SER A 61 1.24 -5.15 0.69
N GLU A 62 1.45 -5.07 -0.62
CA GLU A 62 0.67 -4.18 -1.45
C GLU A 62 0.44 -4.80 -2.82
N LEU A 63 -0.79 -4.68 -3.30
CA LEU A 63 -1.15 -5.07 -4.65
C LEU A 63 -0.50 -4.10 -5.63
N LEU A 64 0.29 -4.62 -6.55
CA LEU A 64 0.92 -3.80 -7.58
C LEU A 64 -0.12 -3.44 -8.65
N THR A 65 -0.27 -2.14 -8.90
CA THR A 65 -1.14 -1.66 -9.96
C THR A 65 -0.50 -1.94 -11.33
N PRO A 66 -1.27 -1.91 -12.43
CA PRO A 66 -0.68 -2.04 -13.76
C PRO A 66 0.44 -1.04 -14.04
N GLU A 67 0.32 0.19 -13.51
CA GLU A 67 1.39 1.19 -13.65
C GLU A 67 2.66 0.79 -12.92
N MET A 68 2.53 0.31 -11.70
CA MET A 68 3.66 -0.16 -10.91
C MET A 68 4.36 -1.34 -11.59
N ARG A 69 3.60 -2.23 -12.21
CA ARG A 69 4.13 -3.40 -12.90
C ARG A 69 4.93 -3.05 -14.17
N ARG A 70 4.83 -1.82 -14.65
CA ARG A 70 5.66 -1.33 -15.77
C ARG A 70 7.10 -1.05 -15.38
N ASP A 71 7.38 -0.98 -14.08
CA ASP A 71 8.72 -0.73 -13.56
C ASP A 71 9.15 -1.91 -12.68
N PRO A 72 9.48 -3.05 -13.28
CA PRO A 72 9.79 -4.27 -12.52
C PRO A 72 11.06 -4.15 -11.68
N LEU A 73 12.00 -3.30 -12.05
CA LEU A 73 13.22 -3.12 -11.26
C LEU A 73 12.95 -2.38 -9.96
N LYS A 74 11.99 -1.46 -9.96
CA LYS A 74 11.62 -0.72 -8.75
C LYS A 74 11.04 -1.63 -7.68
N TYR A 75 10.33 -2.67 -8.09
CA TYR A 75 9.63 -3.59 -7.18
C TYR A 75 10.26 -4.98 -7.13
N ALA A 76 11.47 -5.13 -7.65
CA ALA A 76 12.17 -6.42 -7.62
C ALA A 76 12.59 -6.79 -6.20
N PRO A 77 12.62 -8.10 -5.87
CA PRO A 77 13.13 -8.55 -4.57
C PRO A 77 14.50 -7.95 -4.26
N GLY A 78 14.66 -7.41 -3.07
CA GLY A 78 15.87 -6.73 -2.62
C GLY A 78 15.96 -5.26 -2.98
N ALA A 79 15.04 -4.73 -3.81
CA ALA A 79 15.06 -3.32 -4.19
C ALA A 79 14.74 -2.42 -3.01
N LYS A 80 15.45 -1.30 -2.91
CA LYS A 80 15.11 -0.25 -1.96
C LYS A 80 13.93 0.53 -2.50
N ILE A 81 13.01 0.90 -1.62
CA ILE A 81 11.80 1.61 -1.99
C ILE A 81 11.36 2.52 -0.87
N GLY A 82 10.74 3.65 -1.22
CA GLY A 82 10.11 4.51 -0.25
C GLY A 82 8.84 3.89 0.30
N VAL A 83 8.60 4.06 1.60
CA VAL A 83 7.40 3.59 2.28
C VAL A 83 6.76 4.77 2.99
N ARG A 84 5.48 4.99 2.74
CA ARG A 84 4.68 5.97 3.49
C ARG A 84 3.99 5.26 4.63
N TYR A 85 4.04 5.84 5.81
CA TYR A 85 3.45 5.25 6.99
C TYR A 85 2.74 6.30 7.84
N ASP A 86 1.77 5.85 8.64
CA ASP A 86 1.07 6.67 9.60
C ASP A 86 1.90 6.77 10.88
N ALA A 87 2.30 7.98 11.26
CA ALA A 87 3.12 8.20 12.45
C ALA A 87 2.43 7.73 13.73
N LYS A 88 1.11 7.70 13.76
CA LYS A 88 0.32 7.27 14.92
C LYS A 88 -0.02 5.79 14.89
N ASN A 89 0.08 5.15 13.74
CA ASN A 89 -0.14 3.72 13.55
C ASN A 89 0.88 3.21 12.54
N GLN A 90 2.06 2.94 13.02
CA GLN A 90 3.25 2.70 12.18
C GLN A 90 3.14 1.46 11.30
N GLY A 91 2.26 0.51 11.63
CA GLY A 91 1.98 -0.64 10.78
C GLY A 91 1.10 -0.33 9.58
N ASN A 92 0.44 0.84 9.56
CA ASN A 92 -0.36 1.29 8.43
C ASN A 92 0.56 1.98 7.42
N SER A 93 0.79 1.36 6.29
CA SER A 93 1.78 1.82 5.31
C SER A 93 1.37 1.51 3.88
N MET A 94 2.08 2.15 2.94
CA MET A 94 1.97 1.88 1.51
C MET A 94 3.32 2.14 0.85
N LEU A 95 3.53 1.55 -0.31
CA LEU A 95 4.69 1.87 -1.15
C LEU A 95 4.54 3.27 -1.75
N ASP A 96 5.63 4.00 -1.74
CA ASP A 96 5.67 5.37 -2.27
C ASP A 96 5.89 5.38 -3.79
#